data_3b1cfce43a4bc1aa206f8f19e12d1ff3
#
_entry.id   3b1cfce43a4bc1aa206f8f19e12d1ff3
#
_cell.length_a   1.000
_cell.length_b   1.000
_cell.length_c   1.000
_cell.angle_alpha   90.00
_cell.angle_beta   90.00
_cell.angle_gamma   90.00
#
_symmetry.space_group_name_H-M   'P 1'
#
loop_
_entity.id
_entity.type
_entity.pdbx_description
1 polymer ?
#
loop_
_entity_poly.entity_id
_entity_poly.type
_entity_poly.pdbx_seq_one_letter_code
_entity_poly.pdbx_strand_id
1 'polypeptide(L)'
;MERGIQTGVGYSLPEGLGQAIRETAGAIAALLDGAADMSGPVPGLDWTVGETAAHLAMANGLMADLAAGRERPYGDGTPQGLAAANAQSLVEFPERGAEPLATMLLQQTGVFLDAVDKAFQEGGAGRTLLTPLGPMDQDVLAAYLLTHMLGHGYDLARGLRRPHMINEARVGLCLPFLKTAMPRIAVASPLTARYTLRIRGGPAFGVTFTDGAVEVLPDPPERSDCTILTEPVAFLLIALGRLGPWQAMARGGVLAWGRKPWLAPRFPTLFNAP
;
A
#
# COMPACT_ATOMS: atom_id res chain seq x y z
N MET A 1 -12.61 -46.93 17.44
CA MET A 1 -11.75 -46.19 16.51
C MET A 1 -12.50 -44.91 16.15
N GLU A 2 -12.34 -43.90 16.97
CA GLU A 2 -12.87 -42.56 16.70
C GLU A 2 -11.86 -41.83 15.80
N ARG A 3 -12.27 -41.52 14.59
CA ARG A 3 -11.51 -40.62 13.73
C ARG A 3 -11.80 -39.20 14.20
N GLY A 4 -10.81 -38.59 14.84
CA GLY A 4 -10.85 -37.16 15.16
C GLY A 4 -11.05 -36.37 13.87
N ILE A 5 -12.14 -35.62 13.83
CA ILE A 5 -12.38 -34.58 12.83
C ILE A 5 -11.36 -33.48 13.13
N GLN A 6 -10.28 -33.40 12.34
CA GLN A 6 -9.47 -32.19 12.30
C GLN A 6 -10.38 -31.07 11.75
N THR A 7 -10.85 -30.22 12.64
CA THR A 7 -11.45 -28.94 12.26
C THR A 7 -10.35 -28.14 11.55
N GLY A 8 -10.45 -28.07 10.22
CA GLY A 8 -9.56 -27.24 9.42
C GLY A 8 -9.61 -25.80 9.96
N VAL A 9 -8.46 -25.25 10.28
CA VAL A 9 -8.30 -23.83 10.58
C VAL A 9 -8.74 -23.11 9.31
N GLY A 10 -9.94 -22.53 9.34
CA GLY A 10 -10.46 -21.75 8.21
C GLY A 10 -9.54 -20.55 7.99
N TYR A 11 -8.82 -20.54 6.90
CA TYR A 11 -8.05 -19.38 6.49
C TYR A 11 -9.01 -18.27 6.11
N SER A 12 -8.74 -17.05 6.60
CA SER A 12 -9.50 -15.83 6.30
C SER A 12 -8.55 -14.65 6.26
N LEU A 13 -8.98 -13.54 5.67
CA LEU A 13 -8.24 -12.28 5.78
C LEU A 13 -7.95 -11.93 7.24
N PRO A 14 -6.83 -11.24 7.51
CA PRO A 14 -6.56 -10.66 8.81
C PRO A 14 -7.76 -9.83 9.30
N GLU A 15 -8.02 -9.92 10.61
CA GLU A 15 -9.17 -9.26 11.24
C GLU A 15 -9.21 -7.77 10.88
N GLY A 16 -10.38 -7.30 10.45
CA GLY A 16 -10.62 -5.90 10.09
C GLY A 16 -10.13 -5.50 8.70
N LEU A 17 -9.30 -6.30 8.01
CA LEU A 17 -8.74 -5.88 6.71
C LEU A 17 -9.82 -5.75 5.63
N GLY A 18 -10.69 -6.73 5.48
CA GLY A 18 -11.80 -6.68 4.52
C GLY A 18 -12.77 -5.53 4.79
N GLN A 19 -13.05 -5.24 6.08
CA GLN A 19 -13.85 -4.09 6.46
C GLN A 19 -13.14 -2.76 6.12
N ALA A 20 -11.86 -2.63 6.44
CA ALA A 20 -11.06 -1.44 6.14
C ALA A 20 -11.02 -1.15 4.63
N ILE A 21 -10.92 -2.19 3.79
CA ILE A 21 -11.00 -2.08 2.34
C ILE A 21 -12.35 -1.52 1.90
N ARG A 22 -13.48 -2.08 2.37
CA ARG A 22 -14.84 -1.60 2.04
C ARG A 22 -15.05 -0.15 2.48
N GLU A 23 -14.68 0.18 3.70
CA GLU A 23 -14.83 1.52 4.26
C GLU A 23 -13.96 2.55 3.53
N THR A 24 -12.75 2.15 3.10
CA THR A 24 -11.86 3.03 2.34
C THR A 24 -12.44 3.29 0.96
N ALA A 25 -12.95 2.28 0.26
CA ALA A 25 -13.63 2.45 -1.02
C ALA A 25 -14.85 3.36 -0.89
N GLY A 26 -15.67 3.16 0.15
CA GLY A 26 -16.81 4.03 0.46
C GLY A 26 -16.43 5.48 0.75
N ALA A 27 -15.32 5.68 1.48
CA ALA A 27 -14.80 7.03 1.75
C ALA A 27 -14.28 7.72 0.50
N ILE A 28 -13.62 6.98 -0.42
CA ILE A 28 -13.18 7.51 -1.72
C ILE A 28 -14.40 7.85 -2.59
N ALA A 29 -15.39 6.98 -2.67
CA ALA A 29 -16.63 7.26 -3.41
C ALA A 29 -17.32 8.53 -2.87
N ALA A 30 -17.37 8.70 -1.55
CA ALA A 30 -17.91 9.91 -0.92
C ALA A 30 -17.06 11.17 -1.18
N LEU A 31 -15.74 11.05 -1.41
CA LEU A 31 -14.92 12.17 -1.87
C LEU A 31 -15.27 12.59 -3.30
N LEU A 32 -15.64 11.65 -4.14
CA LEU A 32 -16.03 11.92 -5.54
C LEU A 32 -17.44 12.44 -5.64
N ASP A 33 -18.32 12.13 -4.69
CA ASP A 33 -19.69 12.58 -4.68
C ASP A 33 -19.76 14.12 -4.63
N GLY A 34 -20.47 14.70 -5.60
CA GLY A 34 -20.57 16.14 -5.76
C GLY A 34 -19.26 16.85 -6.09
N ALA A 35 -18.22 16.14 -6.58
CA ALA A 35 -17.00 16.76 -7.04
C ALA A 35 -17.28 17.58 -8.31
N ALA A 36 -17.17 18.91 -8.19
CA ALA A 36 -17.52 19.85 -9.27
C ALA A 36 -16.46 19.91 -10.37
N ASP A 37 -15.21 19.62 -10.04
CA ASP A 37 -14.06 19.70 -10.96
C ASP A 37 -13.19 18.44 -10.89
N MET A 38 -13.39 17.56 -11.85
CA MET A 38 -12.56 16.35 -12.05
C MET A 38 -11.32 16.64 -12.89
N SER A 39 -11.21 17.80 -13.51
CA SER A 39 -10.06 18.23 -14.31
C SER A 39 -8.99 18.95 -13.48
N GLY A 40 -9.31 19.29 -12.23
CA GLY A 40 -8.39 19.95 -11.31
C GLY A 40 -7.14 19.11 -11.04
N PRO A 41 -5.95 19.75 -10.89
CA PRO A 41 -4.70 19.04 -10.64
C PRO A 41 -4.67 18.45 -9.22
N VAL A 42 -4.06 17.28 -9.07
CA VAL A 42 -3.73 16.71 -7.75
C VAL A 42 -2.35 17.21 -7.31
N PRO A 43 -2.24 17.89 -6.15
CA PRO A 43 -0.96 18.41 -5.69
C PRO A 43 0.10 17.30 -5.51
N GLY A 44 1.22 17.43 -6.23
CA GLY A 44 2.35 16.49 -6.15
C GLY A 44 2.23 15.27 -7.08
N LEU A 45 1.22 15.22 -7.94
CA LEU A 45 1.10 14.27 -9.04
C LEU A 45 0.98 15.03 -10.37
N ASP A 46 1.33 14.36 -11.47
CA ASP A 46 1.10 14.87 -12.82
C ASP A 46 -0.32 14.59 -13.32
N TRP A 47 -1.18 14.06 -12.46
CA TRP A 47 -2.54 13.64 -12.76
C TRP A 47 -3.60 14.64 -12.24
N THR A 48 -4.72 14.65 -12.94
CA THR A 48 -5.96 15.29 -12.47
C THR A 48 -6.70 14.42 -11.45
N VAL A 49 -7.71 14.99 -10.81
CA VAL A 49 -8.63 14.24 -9.91
C VAL A 49 -9.28 13.09 -10.68
N GLY A 50 -9.75 13.34 -11.91
CA GLY A 50 -10.38 12.32 -12.75
C GLY A 50 -9.43 11.19 -13.15
N GLU A 51 -8.17 11.50 -13.49
CA GLU A 51 -7.16 10.49 -13.82
C GLU A 51 -6.77 9.66 -12.59
N THR A 52 -6.64 10.30 -11.43
CA THR A 52 -6.36 9.58 -10.16
C THR A 52 -7.51 8.64 -9.78
N ALA A 53 -8.76 9.08 -9.94
CA ALA A 53 -9.93 8.24 -9.69
C ALA A 53 -10.05 7.09 -10.71
N ALA A 54 -9.77 7.35 -11.99
CA ALA A 54 -9.73 6.33 -13.04
C ALA A 54 -8.66 5.28 -12.77
N HIS A 55 -7.44 5.72 -12.40
CA HIS A 55 -6.36 4.82 -12.01
C HIS A 55 -6.76 3.91 -10.84
N LEU A 56 -7.37 4.45 -9.79
CA LEU A 56 -7.87 3.66 -8.66
C LEU A 56 -8.88 2.59 -9.10
N ALA A 57 -9.88 2.97 -9.89
CA ALA A 57 -10.90 2.04 -10.35
C ALA A 57 -10.30 0.90 -11.21
N MET A 58 -9.38 1.22 -12.11
CA MET A 58 -8.68 0.22 -12.93
C MET A 58 -7.77 -0.69 -12.12
N ALA A 59 -7.02 -0.12 -11.16
CA ALA A 59 -6.12 -0.90 -10.31
C ALA A 59 -6.89 -1.86 -9.39
N ASN A 60 -8.05 -1.44 -8.85
CA ASN A 60 -8.91 -2.34 -8.09
C ASN A 60 -9.42 -3.50 -8.95
N GLY A 61 -9.76 -3.25 -10.23
CA GLY A 61 -10.13 -4.30 -11.17
C GLY A 61 -8.98 -5.25 -11.48
N LEU A 62 -7.76 -4.74 -11.68
CA LEU A 62 -6.57 -5.55 -11.87
C LEU A 62 -6.32 -6.46 -10.65
N MET A 63 -6.39 -5.89 -9.44
CA MET A 63 -6.18 -6.66 -8.21
C MET A 63 -7.30 -7.71 -7.99
N ALA A 64 -8.55 -7.41 -8.40
CA ALA A 64 -9.64 -8.37 -8.38
C ALA A 64 -9.39 -9.56 -9.33
N ASP A 65 -8.84 -9.29 -10.51
CA ASP A 65 -8.43 -10.35 -11.45
C ASP A 65 -7.33 -11.23 -10.86
N LEU A 66 -6.31 -10.62 -10.26
CA LEU A 66 -5.22 -11.34 -9.62
C LEU A 66 -5.72 -12.19 -8.43
N ALA A 67 -6.58 -11.64 -7.58
CA ALA A 67 -7.18 -12.37 -6.45
C ALA A 67 -7.98 -13.59 -6.92
N ALA A 68 -8.69 -13.47 -8.05
CA ALA A 68 -9.40 -14.58 -8.68
C ALA A 68 -8.47 -15.56 -9.41
N GLY A 69 -7.17 -15.30 -9.42
CA GLY A 69 -6.18 -16.12 -10.11
C GLY A 69 -6.22 -15.99 -11.63
N ARG A 70 -6.78 -14.93 -12.14
CA ARG A 70 -6.71 -14.59 -13.56
C ARG A 70 -5.40 -13.86 -13.84
N GLU A 71 -4.60 -14.39 -14.74
CA GLU A 71 -3.40 -13.70 -15.21
C GLU A 71 -3.80 -12.48 -16.02
N ARG A 72 -3.25 -11.33 -15.61
CA ARG A 72 -3.43 -10.07 -16.31
C ARG A 72 -2.08 -9.36 -16.39
N PRO A 73 -1.40 -9.46 -17.53
CA PRO A 73 -0.15 -8.74 -17.74
C PRO A 73 -0.35 -7.23 -17.54
N TYR A 74 0.57 -6.61 -16.82
CA TYR A 74 0.56 -5.18 -16.58
C TYR A 74 1.96 -4.61 -16.73
N GLY A 75 2.15 -3.77 -17.75
CA GLY A 75 3.47 -3.27 -18.13
C GLY A 75 4.44 -4.40 -18.47
N ASP A 76 5.68 -4.23 -18.07
CA ASP A 76 6.75 -5.23 -18.20
C ASP A 76 6.85 -6.19 -16.98
N GLY A 77 5.94 -6.07 -16.03
CA GLY A 77 5.91 -6.87 -14.80
C GLY A 77 6.97 -6.45 -13.75
N THR A 78 7.60 -5.28 -13.93
CA THR A 78 8.60 -4.75 -12.98
C THR A 78 8.07 -3.51 -12.26
N PRO A 79 8.56 -3.22 -11.03
CA PRO A 79 8.22 -1.97 -10.35
C PRO A 79 8.61 -0.72 -11.15
N GLN A 80 9.69 -0.77 -11.92
CA GLN A 80 10.19 0.34 -12.73
C GLN A 80 9.28 0.64 -13.92
N GLY A 81 8.62 -0.39 -14.48
CA GLY A 81 7.67 -0.26 -15.57
C GLY A 81 6.29 0.27 -15.19
N LEU A 82 5.97 0.31 -13.87
CA LEU A 82 4.63 0.68 -13.40
C LEU A 82 4.19 2.07 -13.83
N ALA A 83 5.05 3.08 -13.76
CA ALA A 83 4.69 4.44 -14.14
C ALA A 83 4.26 4.54 -15.62
N ALA A 84 5.00 3.88 -16.51
CA ALA A 84 4.68 3.84 -17.94
C ALA A 84 3.38 3.05 -18.22
N ALA A 85 3.18 1.92 -17.51
CA ALA A 85 1.97 1.12 -17.62
C ALA A 85 0.74 1.88 -17.12
N ASN A 86 0.86 2.62 -16.02
CA ASN A 86 -0.20 3.48 -15.51
C ASN A 86 -0.57 4.58 -16.50
N ALA A 87 0.41 5.27 -17.09
CA ALA A 87 0.19 6.29 -18.08
C ALA A 87 -0.53 5.73 -19.33
N GLN A 88 -0.09 4.58 -19.84
CA GLN A 88 -0.72 3.91 -20.97
C GLN A 88 -2.17 3.51 -20.66
N SER A 89 -2.42 2.91 -19.49
CA SER A 89 -3.77 2.54 -19.07
C SER A 89 -4.72 3.72 -18.98
N LEU A 90 -4.24 4.88 -18.53
CA LEU A 90 -5.03 6.11 -18.48
C LEU A 90 -5.38 6.65 -19.85
N VAL A 91 -4.52 6.46 -20.86
CA VAL A 91 -4.82 6.82 -22.27
C VAL A 91 -5.90 5.90 -22.85
N GLU A 92 -5.82 4.60 -22.54
CA GLU A 92 -6.76 3.59 -23.04
C GLU A 92 -8.13 3.64 -22.36
N PHE A 93 -8.20 4.17 -21.16
CA PHE A 93 -9.43 4.29 -20.37
C PHE A 93 -9.85 5.76 -20.24
N PRO A 94 -10.80 6.24 -21.05
CA PRO A 94 -11.13 7.67 -21.17
C PRO A 94 -12.11 8.19 -20.10
N GLU A 95 -12.74 7.31 -19.29
CA GLU A 95 -13.70 7.74 -18.28
C GLU A 95 -13.05 8.63 -17.21
N ARG A 96 -13.67 9.79 -16.93
CA ARG A 96 -13.21 10.76 -15.93
C ARG A 96 -14.34 11.30 -15.06
N GLY A 97 -15.56 10.83 -15.25
CA GLY A 97 -16.74 11.24 -14.48
C GLY A 97 -16.70 10.75 -13.05
N ALA A 98 -17.09 11.58 -12.10
CA ALA A 98 -17.07 11.26 -10.67
C ALA A 98 -17.96 10.06 -10.32
N GLU A 99 -19.23 10.10 -10.75
CA GLU A 99 -20.22 9.05 -10.43
C GLU A 99 -19.89 7.69 -11.06
N PRO A 100 -19.54 7.59 -12.38
CA PRO A 100 -19.13 6.32 -12.97
C PRO A 100 -17.89 5.73 -12.31
N LEU A 101 -16.89 6.56 -11.98
CA LEU A 101 -15.66 6.08 -11.34
C LEU A 101 -15.88 5.65 -9.89
N ALA A 102 -16.71 6.37 -9.13
CA ALA A 102 -17.09 5.96 -7.77
C ALA A 102 -17.83 4.60 -7.79
N THR A 103 -18.80 4.45 -8.70
CA THR A 103 -19.55 3.19 -8.88
C THR A 103 -18.61 2.05 -9.26
N MET A 104 -17.74 2.25 -10.23
CA MET A 104 -16.77 1.24 -10.66
C MET A 104 -15.81 0.85 -9.52
N LEU A 105 -15.29 1.82 -8.76
CA LEU A 105 -14.41 1.57 -7.61
C LEU A 105 -15.08 0.66 -6.57
N LEU A 106 -16.32 0.97 -6.19
CA LEU A 106 -17.09 0.17 -5.22
C LEU A 106 -17.35 -1.23 -5.75
N GLN A 107 -17.74 -1.37 -7.01
CA GLN A 107 -18.02 -2.64 -7.66
C GLN A 107 -16.75 -3.51 -7.71
N GLN A 108 -15.62 -2.97 -8.18
CA GLN A 108 -14.36 -3.71 -8.27
C GLN A 108 -13.83 -4.10 -6.88
N THR A 109 -14.04 -3.27 -5.87
CA THR A 109 -13.71 -3.61 -4.48
C THR A 109 -14.55 -4.80 -3.99
N GLY A 110 -15.84 -4.85 -4.31
CA GLY A 110 -16.70 -6.01 -4.00
C GLY A 110 -16.20 -7.27 -4.68
N VAL A 111 -15.94 -7.20 -5.99
CA VAL A 111 -15.40 -8.33 -6.78
C VAL A 111 -14.07 -8.83 -6.22
N PHE A 112 -13.19 -7.92 -5.78
CA PHE A 112 -11.92 -8.30 -5.13
C PHE A 112 -12.17 -9.11 -3.86
N LEU A 113 -13.01 -8.62 -2.96
CA LEU A 113 -13.26 -9.28 -1.67
C LEU A 113 -13.93 -10.64 -1.85
N ASP A 114 -14.89 -10.75 -2.77
CA ASP A 114 -15.54 -12.02 -3.10
C ASP A 114 -14.53 -13.03 -3.67
N ALA A 115 -13.58 -12.56 -4.50
CA ALA A 115 -12.54 -13.41 -5.07
C ALA A 115 -11.56 -13.92 -3.98
N VAL A 116 -11.19 -13.06 -3.04
CA VAL A 116 -10.34 -13.43 -1.90
C VAL A 116 -11.05 -14.42 -1.00
N ASP A 117 -12.30 -14.17 -0.61
CA ASP A 117 -13.09 -15.08 0.24
C ASP A 117 -13.24 -16.44 -0.42
N LYS A 118 -13.53 -16.48 -1.72
CA LYS A 118 -13.58 -17.71 -2.50
C LYS A 118 -12.25 -18.48 -2.51
N ALA A 119 -11.13 -17.76 -2.74
CA ALA A 119 -9.81 -18.37 -2.73
C ALA A 119 -9.48 -19.02 -1.37
N PHE A 120 -9.84 -18.40 -0.26
CA PHE A 120 -9.67 -18.99 1.07
C PHE A 120 -10.54 -20.23 1.29
N GLN A 121 -11.80 -20.20 0.84
CA GLN A 121 -12.71 -21.35 0.94
C GLN A 121 -12.22 -22.55 0.12
N GLU A 122 -11.58 -22.31 -1.02
CA GLU A 122 -11.01 -23.35 -1.89
C GLU A 122 -9.61 -23.83 -1.45
N GLY A 123 -9.13 -23.42 -0.27
CA GLY A 123 -7.82 -23.82 0.24
C GLY A 123 -6.64 -23.07 -0.38
N GLY A 124 -6.91 -21.97 -1.09
CA GLY A 124 -5.91 -21.16 -1.80
C GLY A 124 -5.14 -20.15 -0.92
N ALA A 125 -5.20 -20.26 0.40
CA ALA A 125 -4.55 -19.32 1.34
C ALA A 125 -3.04 -19.17 1.11
N GLY A 126 -2.36 -20.24 0.69
CA GLY A 126 -0.92 -20.22 0.38
C GLY A 126 -0.60 -20.02 -1.11
N ARG A 127 -1.58 -19.62 -1.92
CA ARG A 127 -1.35 -19.41 -3.33
C ARG A 127 -0.57 -18.13 -3.56
N THR A 128 0.59 -18.24 -4.16
CA THR A 128 1.40 -17.09 -4.57
C THR A 128 0.84 -16.48 -5.86
N LEU A 129 0.52 -15.21 -5.82
CA LEU A 129 0.03 -14.41 -6.93
C LEU A 129 1.16 -13.57 -7.50
N LEU A 130 1.31 -13.55 -8.81
CA LEU A 130 2.31 -12.70 -9.48
C LEU A 130 1.74 -11.29 -9.65
N THR A 131 2.41 -10.32 -9.06
CA THR A 131 2.06 -8.90 -9.19
C THR A 131 3.22 -8.13 -9.81
N PRO A 132 3.01 -6.90 -10.32
CA PRO A 132 4.11 -6.05 -10.79
C PRO A 132 5.17 -5.74 -9.72
N LEU A 133 4.80 -5.83 -8.44
CA LEU A 133 5.71 -5.71 -7.29
C LEU A 133 6.27 -7.06 -6.83
N GLY A 134 6.12 -8.11 -7.65
CA GLY A 134 6.59 -9.48 -7.41
C GLY A 134 5.55 -10.40 -6.74
N PRO A 135 5.93 -11.62 -6.37
CA PRO A 135 5.02 -12.60 -5.81
C PRO A 135 4.49 -12.18 -4.43
N MET A 136 3.19 -12.36 -4.21
CA MET A 136 2.48 -12.05 -2.96
C MET A 136 1.44 -13.11 -2.65
N ASP A 137 1.15 -13.33 -1.37
CA ASP A 137 0.03 -14.14 -0.93
C ASP A 137 -1.25 -13.30 -0.90
N GLN A 138 -2.42 -13.94 -0.76
CA GLN A 138 -3.73 -13.27 -0.83
C GLN A 138 -3.91 -12.16 0.22
N ASP A 139 -3.45 -12.36 1.44
CA ASP A 139 -3.51 -11.38 2.52
C ASP A 139 -2.59 -10.17 2.28
N VAL A 140 -1.39 -10.41 1.71
CA VAL A 140 -0.47 -9.35 1.29
C VAL A 140 -1.03 -8.57 0.12
N LEU A 141 -1.69 -9.23 -0.84
CA LEU A 141 -2.38 -8.55 -1.94
C LEU A 141 -3.53 -7.68 -1.42
N ALA A 142 -4.30 -8.15 -0.42
CA ALA A 142 -5.35 -7.36 0.20
C ALA A 142 -4.80 -6.14 0.96
N ALA A 143 -3.67 -6.30 1.68
CA ALA A 143 -2.97 -5.18 2.30
C ALA A 143 -2.39 -4.20 1.25
N TYR A 144 -1.98 -4.70 0.07
CA TYR A 144 -1.57 -3.86 -1.05
C TYR A 144 -2.73 -3.04 -1.59
N LEU A 145 -3.90 -3.67 -1.84
CA LEU A 145 -5.09 -2.93 -2.28
C LEU A 145 -5.46 -1.81 -1.31
N LEU A 146 -5.49 -2.11 0.00
CA LEU A 146 -5.76 -1.09 1.02
C LEU A 146 -4.74 0.05 0.98
N THR A 147 -3.44 -0.29 0.91
CA THR A 147 -2.35 0.70 0.85
C THR A 147 -2.47 1.60 -0.37
N HIS A 148 -2.74 1.02 -1.53
CA HIS A 148 -2.93 1.74 -2.79
C HIS A 148 -4.13 2.68 -2.72
N MET A 149 -5.28 2.21 -2.23
CA MET A 149 -6.47 3.03 -2.04
C MET A 149 -6.25 4.18 -1.04
N LEU A 150 -5.53 3.94 0.06
CA LEU A 150 -5.23 5.00 1.03
C LEU A 150 -4.30 6.05 0.45
N GLY A 151 -3.29 5.65 -0.35
CA GLY A 151 -2.38 6.56 -1.03
C GLY A 151 -3.09 7.48 -1.99
N HIS A 152 -3.80 6.92 -2.96
CA HIS A 152 -4.51 7.72 -3.96
C HIS A 152 -5.80 8.36 -3.41
N GLY A 153 -6.43 7.76 -2.39
CA GLY A 153 -7.50 8.41 -1.64
C GLY A 153 -7.03 9.69 -0.92
N TYR A 154 -5.80 9.68 -0.40
CA TYR A 154 -5.15 10.88 0.13
C TYR A 154 -4.88 11.91 -0.97
N ASP A 155 -4.41 11.48 -2.13
CA ASP A 155 -4.16 12.34 -3.29
C ASP A 155 -5.47 13.02 -3.75
N LEU A 156 -6.55 12.26 -3.88
CA LEU A 156 -7.89 12.77 -4.20
C LEU A 156 -8.40 13.76 -3.16
N ALA A 157 -8.26 13.44 -1.88
CA ALA A 157 -8.68 14.33 -0.79
C ALA A 157 -7.95 15.68 -0.86
N ARG A 158 -6.66 15.69 -1.22
CA ARG A 158 -5.88 16.92 -1.43
C ARG A 158 -6.34 17.68 -2.66
N GLY A 159 -6.56 17.01 -3.79
CA GLY A 159 -7.06 17.63 -5.03
C GLY A 159 -8.41 18.29 -4.82
N LEU A 160 -9.31 17.62 -4.10
CA LEU A 160 -10.66 18.09 -3.78
C LEU A 160 -10.72 19.01 -2.55
N ARG A 161 -9.60 19.23 -1.83
CA ARG A 161 -9.54 20.00 -0.58
C ARG A 161 -10.48 19.49 0.50
N ARG A 162 -10.59 18.17 0.62
CA ARG A 162 -11.42 17.46 1.60
C ARG A 162 -10.54 16.70 2.61
N PRO A 163 -11.04 16.35 3.81
CA PRO A 163 -10.33 15.51 4.76
C PRO A 163 -10.01 14.13 4.18
N HIS A 164 -8.82 13.61 4.49
CA HIS A 164 -8.43 12.25 4.09
C HIS A 164 -8.91 11.19 5.10
N MET A 165 -8.95 9.92 4.64
CA MET A 165 -9.46 8.79 5.41
C MET A 165 -8.38 7.94 6.12
N ILE A 166 -7.11 8.33 6.07
CA ILE A 166 -6.02 7.59 6.71
C ILE A 166 -6.12 7.74 8.22
N ASN A 167 -6.04 6.62 8.95
CA ASN A 167 -5.99 6.56 10.41
C ASN A 167 -5.04 5.44 10.88
N GLU A 168 -4.74 5.40 12.18
CA GLU A 168 -3.79 4.46 12.79
C GLU A 168 -4.16 2.99 12.50
N ALA A 169 -5.43 2.61 12.68
CA ALA A 169 -5.88 1.24 12.48
C ALA A 169 -5.65 0.76 11.04
N ARG A 170 -5.98 1.60 10.05
CA ARG A 170 -5.77 1.29 8.64
C ARG A 170 -4.28 1.19 8.27
N VAL A 171 -3.44 2.03 8.86
CA VAL A 171 -1.98 1.97 8.64
C VAL A 171 -1.41 0.65 9.14
N GLY A 172 -1.87 0.16 10.29
CA GLY A 172 -1.48 -1.15 10.82
C GLY A 172 -1.72 -2.29 9.82
N LEU A 173 -2.86 -2.26 9.14
CA LEU A 173 -3.27 -3.24 8.12
C LEU A 173 -2.45 -3.16 6.81
N CYS A 174 -1.77 -2.05 6.56
CA CYS A 174 -0.89 -1.90 5.39
C CYS A 174 0.51 -2.52 5.59
N LEU A 175 0.92 -2.80 6.82
CA LEU A 175 2.28 -3.22 7.14
C LEU A 175 2.73 -4.52 6.46
N PRO A 176 1.91 -5.56 6.31
CA PRO A 176 2.30 -6.77 5.59
C PRO A 176 2.79 -6.46 4.17
N PHE A 177 2.03 -5.65 3.43
CA PHE A 177 2.44 -5.23 2.09
C PHE A 177 3.70 -4.35 2.12
N LEU A 178 3.77 -3.33 2.97
CA LEU A 178 4.91 -2.43 3.02
C LEU A 178 6.22 -3.16 3.34
N LYS A 179 6.19 -4.11 4.28
CA LYS A 179 7.35 -4.96 4.59
C LYS A 179 7.77 -5.84 3.39
N THR A 180 6.81 -6.40 2.67
CA THR A 180 7.05 -7.24 1.49
C THR A 180 7.59 -6.42 0.32
N ALA A 181 7.14 -5.19 0.14
CA ALA A 181 7.56 -4.32 -0.95
C ALA A 181 8.97 -3.74 -0.75
N MET A 182 9.37 -3.41 0.48
CA MET A 182 10.63 -2.74 0.79
C MET A 182 11.86 -3.35 0.07
N PRO A 183 12.15 -4.67 0.14
CA PRO A 183 13.32 -5.22 -0.53
C PRO A 183 13.27 -5.10 -2.06
N ARG A 184 12.08 -5.00 -2.63
CA ARG A 184 11.85 -5.00 -4.09
C ARG A 184 11.96 -3.63 -4.73
N ILE A 185 11.67 -2.59 -3.93
CA ILE A 185 11.74 -1.19 -4.35
C ILE A 185 13.00 -0.49 -3.83
N ALA A 186 13.91 -1.23 -3.19
CA ALA A 186 15.16 -0.68 -2.66
C ALA A 186 16.07 -0.19 -3.79
N VAL A 187 16.67 0.97 -3.57
CA VAL A 187 17.69 1.53 -4.45
C VAL A 187 19.04 0.87 -4.12
N ALA A 188 19.77 0.46 -5.13
CA ALA A 188 21.13 -0.07 -4.93
C ALA A 188 21.99 0.95 -4.17
N SER A 189 22.52 0.54 -3.03
CA SER A 189 23.31 1.41 -2.15
C SER A 189 24.45 0.63 -1.50
N PRO A 190 25.65 1.20 -1.39
CA PRO A 190 26.75 0.60 -0.65
C PRO A 190 26.57 0.72 0.87
N LEU A 191 25.45 1.22 1.33
CA LEU A 191 25.16 1.43 2.74
C LEU A 191 25.12 0.09 3.47
N THR A 192 25.86 -0.03 4.58
CA THR A 192 25.69 -1.07 5.58
C THR A 192 25.16 -0.43 6.85
N ALA A 193 23.92 -0.73 7.22
CA ALA A 193 23.24 -0.16 8.38
C ALA A 193 22.08 -1.05 8.86
N ARG A 194 21.81 -1.01 10.16
CA ARG A 194 20.69 -1.68 10.81
C ARG A 194 19.74 -0.64 11.40
N TYR A 195 18.50 -0.68 10.95
CA TYR A 195 17.45 0.20 11.43
C TYR A 195 16.46 -0.57 12.30
N THR A 196 15.97 0.08 13.34
CA THR A 196 14.71 -0.27 14.01
C THR A 196 13.66 0.74 13.60
N LEU A 197 12.59 0.29 12.97
CA LEU A 197 11.40 1.10 12.73
C LEU A 197 10.36 0.80 13.81
N ARG A 198 9.85 1.86 14.43
CA ARG A 198 8.81 1.78 15.46
C ARG A 198 7.65 2.65 15.04
N ILE A 199 6.46 2.09 15.00
CA ILE A 199 5.24 2.85 14.77
C ILE A 199 4.63 3.15 16.13
N ARG A 200 4.30 4.41 16.39
CA ARG A 200 3.71 4.80 17.67
C ARG A 200 2.37 4.09 17.86
N GLY A 201 2.16 3.46 19.02
CA GLY A 201 0.98 2.63 19.29
C GLY A 201 0.93 1.28 18.59
N GLY A 202 1.89 0.99 17.71
CA GLY A 202 1.94 -0.18 16.86
C GLY A 202 3.22 -1.00 17.00
N PRO A 203 3.50 -1.88 16.02
CA PRO A 203 4.65 -2.78 16.05
C PRO A 203 5.98 -2.06 15.83
N ALA A 204 7.05 -2.80 16.16
CA ALA A 204 8.41 -2.47 15.77
C ALA A 204 8.99 -3.62 14.94
N PHE A 205 9.86 -3.29 13.97
CA PHE A 205 10.53 -4.27 13.12
C PHE A 205 11.91 -3.77 12.68
N GLY A 206 12.72 -4.66 12.13
CA GLY A 206 14.06 -4.32 11.65
C GLY A 206 14.11 -4.14 10.15
N VAL A 207 15.04 -3.28 9.68
CA VAL A 207 15.46 -3.22 8.27
C VAL A 207 16.98 -3.17 8.23
N THR A 208 17.59 -4.12 7.53
CA THR A 208 19.03 -4.24 7.43
C THR A 208 19.47 -4.05 6.00
N PHE A 209 20.47 -3.21 5.81
CA PHE A 209 21.20 -3.03 4.54
C PHE A 209 22.58 -3.66 4.69
N THR A 210 22.92 -4.56 3.78
CA THR A 210 24.23 -5.21 3.75
C THR A 210 24.62 -5.53 2.30
N ASP A 211 25.74 -5.03 1.83
CA ASP A 211 26.29 -5.30 0.51
C ASP A 211 25.29 -5.10 -0.66
N GLY A 212 24.47 -4.06 -0.56
CA GLY A 212 23.45 -3.73 -1.57
C GLY A 212 22.15 -4.49 -1.43
N ALA A 213 22.05 -5.47 -0.53
CA ALA A 213 20.83 -6.19 -0.22
C ALA A 213 20.06 -5.51 0.92
N VAL A 214 18.72 -5.64 0.88
CA VAL A 214 17.81 -5.17 1.93
C VAL A 214 17.01 -6.34 2.47
N GLU A 215 17.04 -6.48 3.78
CA GLU A 215 16.27 -7.48 4.51
C GLU A 215 15.35 -6.79 5.52
N VAL A 216 14.09 -7.21 5.55
CA VAL A 216 13.10 -6.77 6.55
C VAL A 216 12.93 -7.89 7.57
N LEU A 217 13.29 -7.60 8.82
CA LEU A 217 13.22 -8.53 9.94
C LEU A 217 11.87 -8.37 10.66
N PRO A 218 11.23 -9.46 11.12
CA PRO A 218 9.98 -9.37 11.87
C PRO A 218 10.13 -8.56 13.15
N ASP A 219 11.29 -8.68 13.82
CA ASP A 219 11.64 -8.03 15.07
C ASP A 219 12.80 -7.05 14.90
N PRO A 220 12.92 -6.05 15.80
CA PRO A 220 14.08 -5.18 15.87
C PRO A 220 15.39 -5.96 16.05
N PRO A 221 16.48 -5.59 15.35
CA PRO A 221 17.78 -6.20 15.59
C PRO A 221 18.31 -5.84 16.98
N GLU A 222 19.07 -6.75 17.60
CA GLU A 222 19.65 -6.52 18.95
C GLU A 222 20.47 -5.23 19.04
N ARG A 223 21.14 -4.85 17.96
CA ARG A 223 21.94 -3.62 17.85
C ARG A 223 21.55 -2.87 16.60
N SER A 224 20.85 -1.75 16.78
CA SER A 224 20.50 -0.83 15.70
C SER A 224 21.52 0.32 15.60
N ASP A 225 21.83 0.72 14.37
CA ASP A 225 22.55 1.97 14.11
C ASP A 225 21.63 3.17 14.31
N CYS A 226 20.37 3.05 13.87
CA CYS A 226 19.37 4.09 13.96
C CYS A 226 18.00 3.51 14.31
N THR A 227 17.35 4.06 15.32
CA THR A 227 15.95 3.80 15.65
C THR A 227 15.11 4.97 15.20
N ILE A 228 14.04 4.71 14.46
CA ILE A 228 13.11 5.71 13.94
C ILE A 228 11.72 5.39 14.53
N LEU A 229 11.19 6.30 15.33
CA LEU A 229 9.81 6.26 15.82
C LEU A 229 8.97 7.21 14.97
N THR A 230 7.88 6.70 14.41
CA THR A 230 7.04 7.46 13.49
C THR A 230 5.57 7.38 13.91
N GLU A 231 4.85 8.49 13.84
CA GLU A 231 3.39 8.49 13.88
C GLU A 231 2.83 7.64 12.74
N PRO A 232 1.75 6.87 12.94
CA PRO A 232 1.23 5.96 11.93
C PRO A 232 0.93 6.62 10.59
N VAL A 233 0.20 7.73 10.60
CA VAL A 233 -0.15 8.46 9.37
C VAL A 233 1.09 9.01 8.67
N ALA A 234 2.02 9.58 9.43
CA ALA A 234 3.29 10.07 8.89
C ALA A 234 4.12 8.93 8.28
N PHE A 235 4.15 7.76 8.92
CA PHE A 235 4.82 6.56 8.38
C PHE A 235 4.30 6.20 6.99
N LEU A 236 2.98 6.05 6.84
CA LEU A 236 2.38 5.71 5.55
C LEU A 236 2.66 6.77 4.49
N LEU A 237 2.47 8.05 4.81
CA LEU A 237 2.69 9.15 3.87
C LEU A 237 4.16 9.29 3.44
N ILE A 238 5.12 9.00 4.33
CA ILE A 238 6.55 8.95 3.99
C ILE A 238 6.82 7.74 3.09
N ALA A 239 6.31 6.56 3.42
CA ALA A 239 6.49 5.34 2.64
C ALA A 239 5.96 5.49 1.21
N LEU A 240 4.88 6.26 1.03
CA LEU A 240 4.26 6.54 -0.27
C LEU A 240 4.82 7.80 -0.96
N GLY A 241 5.84 8.46 -0.41
CA GLY A 241 6.43 9.67 -0.99
C GLY A 241 5.57 10.94 -0.90
N ARG A 242 4.48 10.95 -0.09
CA ARG A 242 3.55 12.09 0.06
C ARG A 242 3.94 13.05 1.17
N LEU A 243 4.90 12.67 2.02
CA LEU A 243 5.42 13.51 3.12
C LEU A 243 6.93 13.40 3.18
N GLY A 244 7.62 14.55 3.09
CA GLY A 244 9.06 14.58 3.22
C GLY A 244 9.51 14.26 4.67
N PRO A 245 10.62 13.51 4.86
CA PRO A 245 11.10 13.13 6.18
C PRO A 245 11.43 14.34 7.06
N TRP A 246 12.04 15.36 6.52
CA TRP A 246 12.34 16.60 7.25
C TRP A 246 11.09 17.34 7.71
N GLN A 247 10.07 17.39 6.87
CA GLN A 247 8.79 18.00 7.21
C GLN A 247 8.09 17.22 8.33
N ALA A 248 8.13 15.88 8.27
CA ALA A 248 7.58 15.00 9.31
C ALA A 248 8.32 15.19 10.65
N MET A 249 9.65 15.27 10.63
CA MET A 249 10.48 15.53 11.82
C MET A 249 10.17 16.91 12.43
N ALA A 250 10.10 17.94 11.61
CA ALA A 250 9.79 19.31 12.07
C ALA A 250 8.42 19.43 12.73
N ARG A 251 7.46 18.55 12.37
CA ARG A 251 6.11 18.47 12.96
C ARG A 251 6.03 17.52 14.16
N GLY A 252 7.15 16.92 14.59
CA GLY A 252 7.15 15.93 15.68
C GLY A 252 6.56 14.56 15.31
N GLY A 253 6.23 14.33 14.04
CA GLY A 253 5.71 13.06 13.54
C GLY A 253 6.78 11.96 13.40
N VAL A 254 8.07 12.32 13.48
CA VAL A 254 9.20 11.40 13.42
C VAL A 254 10.24 11.79 14.46
N LEU A 255 10.67 10.82 15.26
CA LEU A 255 11.81 10.96 16.19
C LEU A 255 12.87 9.92 15.82
N ALA A 256 14.15 10.27 15.98
CA ALA A 256 15.24 9.36 15.70
C ALA A 256 16.32 9.41 16.78
N TRP A 257 16.88 8.25 17.12
CA TRP A 257 18.00 8.11 18.06
C TRP A 257 18.85 6.89 17.73
N GLY A 258 19.90 6.66 18.49
CA GLY A 258 20.83 5.53 18.34
C GLY A 258 22.25 6.00 18.05
N ARG A 259 23.08 5.12 17.52
CA ARG A 259 24.50 5.41 17.22
C ARG A 259 24.67 6.36 16.05
N LYS A 260 23.75 6.31 15.07
CA LYS A 260 23.81 7.08 13.81
C LYS A 260 22.44 7.70 13.50
N PRO A 261 21.90 8.59 14.35
CA PRO A 261 20.54 9.14 14.16
C PRO A 261 20.39 9.95 12.87
N TRP A 262 21.49 10.48 12.32
CA TRP A 262 21.52 11.20 11.03
C TRP A 262 21.15 10.30 9.83
N LEU A 263 21.07 8.99 10.00
CA LEU A 263 20.60 8.08 8.97
C LEU A 263 19.07 8.12 8.79
N ALA A 264 18.31 8.62 9.77
CA ALA A 264 16.86 8.64 9.73
C ALA A 264 16.28 9.40 8.51
N PRO A 265 16.69 10.64 8.21
CA PRO A 265 16.16 11.35 7.04
C PRO A 265 16.59 10.74 5.69
N ARG A 266 17.64 9.92 5.69
CA ARG A 266 18.09 9.19 4.49
C ARG A 266 17.31 7.90 4.26
N PHE A 267 16.67 7.35 5.29
CA PHE A 267 15.99 6.06 5.19
C PHE A 267 14.96 6.01 4.04
N PRO A 268 14.05 6.98 3.87
CA PRO A 268 13.10 6.96 2.76
C PRO A 268 13.75 7.05 1.37
N THR A 269 14.92 7.70 1.25
CA THR A 269 15.61 7.85 -0.04
C THR A 269 16.32 6.57 -0.49
N LEU A 270 16.31 5.53 0.33
CA LEU A 270 16.83 4.20 0.00
C LEU A 270 15.81 3.34 -0.75
N PHE A 271 14.63 3.89 -1.04
CA PHE A 271 13.55 3.21 -1.72
C PHE A 271 12.98 4.10 -2.84
N ASN A 272 12.58 3.48 -3.95
CA ASN A 272 11.78 4.14 -4.96
C ASN A 272 10.33 4.13 -4.46
N ALA A 273 9.75 5.31 -4.25
CA ALA A 273 8.32 5.39 -3.95
C ALA A 273 7.52 4.88 -5.17
N PRO A 274 6.51 4.03 -4.96
CA PRO A 274 5.66 3.52 -6.03
C PRO A 274 4.75 4.59 -6.62
#